data_09efafa5701d809355a6f0d73b197b36
#
_entry.id   09efafa5701d809355a6f0d73b197b36
#
_cell.length_a   1.000
_cell.length_b   1.000
_cell.length_c   1.000
_cell.angle_alpha   90.00
_cell.angle_beta   90.00
_cell.angle_gamma   90.00
#
_symmetry.space_group_name_H-M   'P 1'
#
loop_
_entity.id
_entity.type
_entity.pdbx_description
1 polymer ?
#
loop_
_entity_poly.entity_id
_entity_poly.type
_entity_poly.pdbx_seq_one_letter_code
_entity_poly.pdbx_strand_id
1 'polypeptide(L)'
;SRACGFTALEGAETISGKLSVSNYTQNDLITFPGIKSIGTYSQSGGKANGQTTVSFPDLEQVGTFQMSSCSYLKKLSAPKLTEVTDKWDTSYMQYVDEGDLELPLLRKIGVFKFWGGTYSGAASQMKLTGMADFAGVTEIGSVDIKYWGKMTDFSGLKNALPSLSADKWNVSGNGYNPTWEQITAGEYVKP
;
A
#
# COMPACT_ATOMS: atom_id res chain seq x y z
N SER A 1 15.79 -10.00 16.83
CA SER A 1 15.30 -9.63 15.48
C SER A 1 16.24 -10.14 14.42
N ARG A 2 15.70 -10.62 13.29
CA ARG A 2 16.48 -11.03 12.13
C ARG A 2 16.22 -10.06 11.00
N ALA A 3 17.27 -9.42 10.49
CA ALA A 3 17.23 -8.58 9.32
C ALA A 3 17.71 -9.35 8.09
N CYS A 4 17.09 -9.16 6.95
CA CYS A 4 17.55 -9.62 5.66
C CYS A 4 18.06 -8.42 4.86
N GLY A 5 19.36 -8.40 4.59
CA GLY A 5 19.99 -7.51 3.63
C GLY A 5 20.38 -8.31 2.38
N PHE A 6 20.36 -7.64 1.24
CA PHE A 6 20.67 -8.25 -0.05
C PHE A 6 22.01 -7.74 -0.54
N THR A 7 23.12 -8.43 -0.22
CA THR A 7 24.48 -8.03 -0.64
C THR A 7 24.64 -7.93 -2.15
N ALA A 8 23.85 -8.69 -2.91
CA ALA A 8 23.84 -8.59 -4.37
C ALA A 8 23.31 -7.24 -4.91
N LEU A 9 22.73 -6.41 -4.04
CA LEU A 9 22.20 -5.08 -4.39
C LEU A 9 23.09 -3.95 -3.85
N GLU A 10 24.22 -4.27 -3.19
CA GLU A 10 25.14 -3.24 -2.69
C GLU A 10 25.64 -2.34 -3.82
N GLY A 11 25.50 -1.03 -3.64
CA GLY A 11 25.88 -0.03 -4.63
C GLY A 11 24.89 0.17 -5.77
N ALA A 12 23.81 -0.64 -5.86
CA ALA A 12 22.77 -0.40 -6.84
C ALA A 12 21.83 0.72 -6.36
N GLU A 13 21.61 1.71 -7.21
CA GLU A 13 20.61 2.77 -6.96
C GLU A 13 19.31 2.55 -7.77
N THR A 14 19.41 1.84 -8.88
CA THR A 14 18.28 1.63 -9.78
C THR A 14 18.15 0.15 -10.18
N ILE A 15 16.93 -0.36 -10.10
CA ILE A 15 16.54 -1.67 -10.62
C ILE A 15 15.48 -1.43 -11.69
N SER A 16 15.87 -1.38 -12.97
CA SER A 16 14.95 -1.11 -14.08
C SER A 16 13.93 -2.24 -14.33
N GLY A 17 14.29 -3.46 -13.93
CA GLY A 17 13.44 -4.64 -14.06
C GLY A 17 12.60 -4.93 -12.82
N LYS A 18 12.41 -6.24 -12.56
CA LYS A 18 11.63 -6.75 -11.43
C LYS A 18 12.53 -7.21 -10.27
N LEU A 19 12.30 -6.66 -9.09
CA LEU A 19 12.80 -7.17 -7.83
C LEU A 19 11.73 -8.05 -7.17
N SER A 20 11.96 -9.35 -7.11
CA SER A 20 11.04 -10.30 -6.49
C SER A 20 11.57 -10.82 -5.17
N VAL A 21 10.74 -10.79 -4.15
CA VAL A 21 11.04 -11.29 -2.81
C VAL A 21 9.97 -12.30 -2.39
N SER A 22 10.38 -13.51 -2.02
CA SER A 22 9.45 -14.56 -1.61
C SER A 22 10.01 -15.43 -0.49
N ASN A 23 9.13 -16.03 0.30
CA ASN A 23 9.46 -17.04 1.32
C ASN A 23 10.40 -16.61 2.47
N TYR A 24 10.44 -15.32 2.81
CA TYR A 24 11.23 -14.78 3.93
C TYR A 24 10.48 -14.91 5.26
N THR A 25 10.12 -16.12 5.64
CA THR A 25 9.27 -16.41 6.81
C THR A 25 9.95 -16.22 8.17
N GLN A 26 11.26 -15.96 8.18
CA GLN A 26 12.07 -15.87 9.40
C GLN A 26 12.51 -14.44 9.75
N ASN A 27 12.23 -13.46 8.88
CA ASN A 27 12.79 -12.11 9.03
C ASN A 27 11.78 -11.12 9.62
N ASP A 28 12.21 -10.37 10.61
CA ASP A 28 11.46 -9.27 11.21
C ASP A 28 11.61 -8.01 10.37
N LEU A 29 12.72 -7.85 9.66
CA LEU A 29 13.04 -6.72 8.80
C LEU A 29 13.53 -7.20 7.44
N ILE A 30 12.90 -6.70 6.37
CA ILE A 30 13.35 -6.82 4.98
C ILE A 30 13.65 -5.39 4.51
N THR A 31 14.91 -5.09 4.17
CA THR A 31 15.32 -3.71 3.86
C THR A 31 16.16 -3.64 2.60
N PHE A 32 15.99 -2.54 1.86
CA PHE A 32 16.64 -2.24 0.59
C PHE A 32 17.29 -0.84 0.62
N PRO A 33 18.39 -0.67 1.40
CA PRO A 33 19.07 0.62 1.48
C PRO A 33 19.76 0.97 0.16
N GLY A 34 19.84 2.25 -0.16
CA GLY A 34 20.50 2.78 -1.36
C GLY A 34 19.68 2.72 -2.64
N ILE A 35 18.62 1.89 -2.70
CA ILE A 35 17.78 1.77 -3.90
C ILE A 35 16.85 2.98 -3.98
N LYS A 36 16.98 3.77 -5.05
CA LYS A 36 16.16 4.97 -5.33
C LYS A 36 15.01 4.71 -6.29
N SER A 37 15.19 3.76 -7.23
CA SER A 37 14.18 3.48 -8.24
C SER A 37 14.07 1.98 -8.53
N ILE A 38 12.81 1.50 -8.67
CA ILE A 38 12.51 0.10 -9.02
C ILE A 38 11.43 0.10 -10.11
N GLY A 39 11.64 -0.66 -11.21
CA GLY A 39 10.62 -0.87 -12.24
C GLY A 39 9.41 -1.62 -11.67
N THR A 40 9.63 -2.81 -11.11
CA THR A 40 8.59 -3.58 -10.42
C THR A 40 9.14 -4.16 -9.12
N TYR A 41 8.52 -3.82 -8.00
CA TYR A 41 8.70 -4.56 -6.76
C TYR A 41 7.58 -5.58 -6.59
N SER A 42 7.94 -6.83 -6.29
CA SER A 42 6.95 -7.89 -6.05
C SER A 42 7.35 -8.71 -4.83
N GLN A 43 6.49 -8.74 -3.83
CA GLN A 43 6.71 -9.53 -2.62
C GLN A 43 5.52 -10.43 -2.29
N SER A 44 5.83 -11.67 -1.89
CA SER A 44 4.87 -12.60 -1.31
C SER A 44 5.53 -13.39 -0.18
N GLY A 45 4.81 -13.55 0.92
CA GLY A 45 5.32 -14.23 2.11
C GLY A 45 6.23 -13.36 2.98
N GLY A 46 6.45 -13.82 4.19
CA GLY A 46 7.21 -13.18 5.25
C GLY A 46 6.97 -13.92 6.56
N LYS A 47 7.41 -13.36 7.69
CA LYS A 47 7.13 -13.94 9.00
C LYS A 47 5.64 -13.82 9.32
N ALA A 48 5.00 -14.93 9.68
CA ALA A 48 3.56 -14.96 9.93
C ALA A 48 3.11 -13.98 11.03
N ASN A 49 1.81 -13.67 11.05
CA ASN A 49 1.15 -12.92 12.12
C ASN A 49 1.59 -11.44 12.27
N GLY A 50 1.89 -10.77 11.16
CA GLY A 50 2.17 -9.33 11.17
C GLY A 50 3.40 -8.95 11.97
N GLN A 51 4.50 -9.63 11.75
CA GLN A 51 5.76 -9.38 12.47
C GLN A 51 6.87 -8.81 11.59
N THR A 52 6.62 -8.64 10.29
CA THR A 52 7.64 -8.18 9.35
C THR A 52 7.48 -6.70 9.03
N THR A 53 8.57 -5.95 9.15
CA THR A 53 8.71 -4.61 8.57
C THR A 53 9.39 -4.72 7.22
N VAL A 54 8.83 -4.07 6.20
CA VAL A 54 9.46 -3.90 4.89
C VAL A 54 9.89 -2.44 4.76
N SER A 55 11.16 -2.21 4.44
CA SER A 55 11.76 -0.87 4.47
C SER A 55 12.52 -0.53 3.20
N PHE A 56 12.21 0.62 2.63
CA PHE A 56 12.87 1.24 1.50
C PHE A 56 13.33 2.65 1.88
N PRO A 57 14.44 2.79 2.62
CA PRO A 57 14.83 4.08 3.19
C PRO A 57 15.14 5.16 2.17
N ASP A 58 15.53 4.76 0.94
CA ASP A 58 15.98 5.67 -0.10
C ASP A 58 15.12 5.66 -1.37
N LEU A 59 14.08 4.83 -1.43
CA LEU A 59 13.22 4.69 -2.61
C LEU A 59 12.42 5.98 -2.87
N GLU A 60 12.62 6.55 -4.05
CA GLU A 60 11.95 7.77 -4.51
C GLU A 60 10.82 7.47 -5.50
N GLN A 61 11.00 6.42 -6.33
CA GLN A 61 10.03 6.05 -7.35
C GLN A 61 9.97 4.54 -7.55
N VAL A 62 8.77 4.03 -7.82
CA VAL A 62 8.55 2.65 -8.25
C VAL A 62 7.48 2.60 -9.35
N GLY A 63 7.71 1.78 -10.38
CA GLY A 63 6.71 1.53 -11.41
C GLY A 63 5.51 0.79 -10.83
N THR A 64 5.65 -0.51 -10.65
CA THR A 64 4.63 -1.34 -9.98
C THR A 64 5.10 -1.76 -8.58
N PHE A 65 4.31 -1.44 -7.57
CA PHE A 65 4.50 -1.87 -6.19
C PHE A 65 3.47 -2.96 -5.87
N GLN A 66 3.91 -4.23 -5.88
CA GLN A 66 3.03 -5.37 -5.68
C GLN A 66 3.37 -6.14 -4.41
N MET A 67 2.42 -6.26 -3.50
CA MET A 67 2.54 -7.09 -2.31
C MET A 67 1.27 -7.94 -2.17
N SER A 68 1.41 -9.27 -2.23
CA SER A 68 0.30 -10.19 -2.14
C SER A 68 0.40 -11.12 -0.94
N SER A 69 -0.74 -11.54 -0.41
CA SER A 69 -0.81 -12.42 0.78
C SER A 69 -0.02 -11.87 1.97
N CYS A 70 -0.20 -10.57 2.25
CA CYS A 70 0.61 -9.79 3.19
C CYS A 70 0.26 -10.01 4.67
N SER A 71 -0.20 -11.20 5.06
CA SER A 71 -0.44 -11.54 6.46
C SER A 71 0.81 -11.50 7.35
N TYR A 72 1.98 -11.37 6.76
CA TYR A 72 3.27 -11.18 7.44
C TYR A 72 3.55 -9.72 7.78
N LEU A 73 2.96 -8.77 7.04
CA LEU A 73 3.31 -7.36 7.13
C LEU A 73 2.75 -6.71 8.38
N LYS A 74 3.62 -6.06 9.16
CA LYS A 74 3.27 -5.16 10.24
C LYS A 74 3.46 -3.70 9.81
N LYS A 75 4.58 -3.39 9.14
CA LYS A 75 4.91 -2.03 8.74
C LYS A 75 5.54 -2.00 7.35
N LEU A 76 5.15 -1.02 6.56
CA LEU A 76 5.82 -0.61 5.32
C LEU A 76 6.39 0.79 5.51
N SER A 77 7.70 0.95 5.30
CA SER A 77 8.37 2.26 5.39
C SER A 77 9.05 2.58 4.08
N ALA A 78 8.62 3.65 3.41
CA ALA A 78 9.25 4.22 2.24
C ALA A 78 9.21 5.77 2.34
N PRO A 79 10.00 6.35 3.26
CA PRO A 79 9.86 7.75 3.65
C PRO A 79 10.19 8.76 2.55
N LYS A 80 10.93 8.35 1.51
CA LYS A 80 11.29 9.20 0.36
C LYS A 80 10.45 8.93 -0.89
N LEU A 81 9.57 7.92 -0.87
CA LEU A 81 8.76 7.55 -2.02
C LEU A 81 7.79 8.68 -2.38
N THR A 82 7.92 9.20 -3.60
CA THR A 82 7.09 10.28 -4.12
C THR A 82 6.04 9.80 -5.11
N GLU A 83 6.33 8.71 -5.84
CA GLU A 83 5.49 8.26 -6.94
C GLU A 83 5.49 6.73 -7.11
N VAL A 84 4.31 6.17 -7.35
CA VAL A 84 4.07 4.84 -7.90
C VAL A 84 3.48 5.03 -9.30
N THR A 85 4.32 4.93 -10.35
CA THR A 85 3.95 5.39 -11.69
C THR A 85 2.88 4.57 -12.35
N ASP A 86 2.93 3.25 -12.19
CA ASP A 86 2.01 2.33 -12.85
C ASP A 86 0.92 1.84 -11.90
N LYS A 87 1.32 1.05 -10.89
CA LYS A 87 0.34 0.38 -10.04
C LYS A 87 0.82 0.14 -8.62
N TRP A 88 0.01 0.55 -7.66
CA TRP A 88 0.01 0.01 -6.31
C TRP A 88 -0.97 -1.17 -6.24
N ASP A 89 -0.49 -2.37 -5.97
CA ASP A 89 -1.32 -3.59 -5.88
C ASP A 89 -1.00 -4.35 -4.60
N THR A 90 -1.81 -4.16 -3.58
CA THR A 90 -1.63 -4.84 -2.30
C THR A 90 -2.86 -5.63 -1.91
N SER A 91 -2.65 -6.77 -1.23
CA SER A 91 -3.74 -7.61 -0.77
C SER A 91 -3.42 -8.37 0.51
N TYR A 92 -4.45 -8.61 1.33
CA TYR A 92 -4.44 -9.40 2.55
C TYR A 92 -3.50 -8.85 3.64
N MET A 93 -3.63 -7.54 3.94
CA MET A 93 -2.80 -6.79 4.90
C MET A 93 -3.45 -6.75 6.30
N GLN A 94 -3.84 -7.90 6.85
CA GLN A 94 -4.70 -8.00 8.05
C GLN A 94 -4.09 -7.41 9.33
N TYR A 95 -2.78 -7.24 9.40
CA TYR A 95 -2.08 -6.72 10.60
C TYR A 95 -1.61 -5.28 10.47
N VAL A 96 -1.83 -4.67 9.31
CA VAL A 96 -1.54 -3.25 9.09
C VAL A 96 -2.64 -2.42 9.73
N ASP A 97 -2.24 -1.38 10.46
CA ASP A 97 -3.10 -0.42 11.13
C ASP A 97 -2.75 1.00 10.66
N GLU A 98 -3.48 2.02 11.09
CA GLU A 98 -3.17 3.41 10.77
C GLU A 98 -1.77 3.79 11.27
N GLY A 99 -0.99 4.48 10.44
CA GLY A 99 0.40 4.85 10.70
C GLY A 99 1.43 3.75 10.42
N ASP A 100 1.00 2.55 10.05
CA ASP A 100 1.91 1.46 9.69
C ASP A 100 2.41 1.57 8.23
N LEU A 101 1.77 2.39 7.39
CA LEU A 101 2.23 2.71 6.03
C LEU A 101 2.93 4.08 6.04
N GLU A 102 4.22 4.09 6.31
CA GLU A 102 5.03 5.31 6.40
C GLU A 102 5.43 5.83 5.01
N LEU A 103 4.57 6.69 4.43
CA LEU A 103 4.64 7.20 3.06
C LEU A 103 4.50 8.74 3.00
N PRO A 104 5.22 9.52 3.81
CA PRO A 104 4.92 10.95 4.02
C PRO A 104 5.11 11.81 2.76
N LEU A 105 5.95 11.38 1.81
CA LEU A 105 6.23 12.11 0.59
C LEU A 105 5.46 11.59 -0.63
N LEU A 106 4.65 10.54 -0.50
CA LEU A 106 3.89 9.99 -1.62
C LEU A 106 2.84 11.00 -2.11
N ARG A 107 2.88 11.30 -3.42
CA ARG A 107 2.02 12.29 -4.07
C ARG A 107 1.21 11.71 -5.22
N LYS A 108 1.75 10.68 -5.89
CA LYS A 108 1.13 10.16 -7.10
C LYS A 108 1.08 8.64 -7.11
N ILE A 109 -0.07 8.10 -7.54
CA ILE A 109 -0.29 6.67 -7.78
C ILE A 109 -1.04 6.52 -9.10
N GLY A 110 -0.53 5.69 -10.02
CA GLY A 110 -1.21 5.39 -11.27
C GLY A 110 -2.53 4.63 -11.02
N VAL A 111 -2.49 3.34 -10.87
CA VAL A 111 -3.63 2.50 -10.46
C VAL A 111 -3.50 2.18 -8.97
N PHE A 112 -4.48 2.58 -8.17
CA PHE A 112 -4.49 2.29 -6.74
C PHE A 112 -5.41 1.11 -6.43
N LYS A 113 -4.85 -0.10 -6.47
CA LYS A 113 -5.53 -1.33 -6.05
C LYS A 113 -5.11 -1.66 -4.62
N PHE A 114 -6.03 -1.45 -3.68
CA PHE A 114 -5.79 -1.58 -2.25
C PHE A 114 -6.84 -2.52 -1.64
N TRP A 115 -6.53 -3.81 -1.63
CA TRP A 115 -7.44 -4.84 -1.16
C TRP A 115 -7.04 -5.34 0.24
N GLY A 116 -7.93 -5.23 1.20
CA GLY A 116 -7.75 -5.77 2.54
C GLY A 116 -7.75 -7.30 2.49
N GLY A 117 -8.88 -7.88 2.13
CA GLY A 117 -9.01 -9.32 1.89
C GLY A 117 -8.92 -9.69 0.40
N THR A 118 -9.00 -10.98 0.13
CA THR A 118 -9.12 -11.52 -1.24
C THR A 118 -10.58 -11.83 -1.60
N TYR A 119 -11.46 -11.82 -0.60
CA TYR A 119 -12.91 -12.03 -0.73
C TYR A 119 -13.63 -11.43 0.48
N SER A 120 -14.94 -11.25 0.38
CA SER A 120 -15.75 -10.57 1.42
C SER A 120 -15.66 -11.23 2.81
N GLY A 121 -15.52 -12.56 2.88
CA GLY A 121 -15.39 -13.27 4.16
C GLY A 121 -14.10 -12.96 4.94
N ALA A 122 -13.04 -12.52 4.26
CA ALA A 122 -11.79 -12.11 4.90
C ALA A 122 -11.80 -10.65 5.38
N ALA A 123 -12.75 -9.83 4.93
CA ALA A 123 -12.79 -8.39 5.20
C ALA A 123 -12.82 -8.05 6.70
N SER A 124 -13.54 -8.84 7.50
CA SER A 124 -13.68 -8.64 8.96
C SER A 124 -12.37 -8.81 9.73
N GLN A 125 -11.38 -9.49 9.15
CA GLN A 125 -10.08 -9.74 9.77
C GLN A 125 -9.14 -8.54 9.62
N MET A 126 -9.42 -7.63 8.69
CA MET A 126 -8.59 -6.45 8.42
C MET A 126 -8.73 -5.43 9.55
N LYS A 127 -7.59 -4.85 9.97
CA LYS A 127 -7.55 -3.92 11.10
C LYS A 127 -7.74 -2.47 10.69
N LEU A 128 -7.20 -2.09 9.53
CA LEU A 128 -7.18 -0.71 9.06
C LEU A 128 -8.58 -0.10 9.01
N THR A 129 -8.73 1.06 9.64
CA THR A 129 -10.00 1.77 9.80
C THR A 129 -10.13 2.99 8.89
N GLY A 130 -9.01 3.53 8.41
CA GLY A 130 -8.97 4.73 7.58
C GLY A 130 -7.82 4.77 6.59
N MET A 131 -7.78 5.84 5.81
CA MET A 131 -6.82 6.08 4.73
C MET A 131 -5.83 7.21 5.06
N ALA A 132 -5.62 7.54 6.36
CA ALA A 132 -4.80 8.67 6.80
C ALA A 132 -3.36 8.62 6.24
N ASP A 133 -2.78 7.42 6.10
CA ASP A 133 -1.42 7.21 5.56
C ASP A 133 -1.26 7.69 4.10
N PHE A 134 -2.37 7.89 3.38
CA PHE A 134 -2.40 8.41 2.00
C PHE A 134 -2.79 9.89 1.89
N ALA A 135 -2.89 10.60 3.01
CA ALA A 135 -3.35 12.00 3.01
C ALA A 135 -2.47 12.97 2.20
N GLY A 136 -1.22 12.59 1.95
CA GLY A 136 -0.30 13.35 1.09
C GLY A 136 -0.55 13.19 -0.41
N VAL A 137 -1.30 12.16 -0.84
CA VAL A 137 -1.51 11.84 -2.26
C VAL A 137 -2.44 12.86 -2.89
N THR A 138 -2.03 13.42 -4.03
CA THR A 138 -2.76 14.45 -4.78
C THR A 138 -3.19 14.02 -6.18
N GLU A 139 -2.62 12.92 -6.67
CA GLU A 139 -2.94 12.39 -7.99
C GLU A 139 -3.11 10.87 -7.94
N ILE A 140 -4.26 10.37 -8.38
CA ILE A 140 -4.54 8.94 -8.56
C ILE A 140 -5.21 8.73 -9.91
N GLY A 141 -4.69 7.79 -10.70
CA GLY A 141 -5.26 7.48 -12.01
C GLY A 141 -6.57 6.69 -11.94
N SER A 142 -6.67 5.73 -11.02
CA SER A 142 -7.91 5.01 -10.69
C SER A 142 -7.83 4.35 -9.31
N VAL A 143 -8.99 4.13 -8.69
CA VAL A 143 -9.14 3.55 -7.35
C VAL A 143 -9.90 2.22 -7.43
N ASP A 144 -9.35 1.19 -6.80
CA ASP A 144 -10.00 -0.11 -6.57
C ASP A 144 -9.73 -0.56 -5.12
N ILE A 145 -10.60 -0.16 -4.18
CA ILE A 145 -10.45 -0.42 -2.74
C ILE A 145 -11.54 -1.39 -2.27
N LYS A 146 -11.12 -2.57 -1.81
CA LYS A 146 -12.06 -3.64 -1.46
C LYS A 146 -11.68 -4.42 -0.21
N TYR A 147 -12.70 -4.96 0.46
CA TYR A 147 -12.58 -5.97 1.51
C TYR A 147 -11.82 -5.52 2.76
N TRP A 148 -12.01 -4.26 3.15
CA TRP A 148 -11.56 -3.70 4.43
C TRP A 148 -12.75 -3.55 5.37
N GLY A 149 -13.16 -4.61 6.03
CA GLY A 149 -14.43 -4.63 6.78
C GLY A 149 -14.53 -3.63 7.92
N LYS A 150 -13.41 -3.08 8.40
CA LYS A 150 -13.37 -2.03 9.43
C LYS A 150 -13.09 -0.64 8.89
N MET A 151 -12.77 -0.50 7.61
CA MET A 151 -12.48 0.80 7.01
C MET A 151 -13.76 1.61 6.86
N THR A 152 -13.81 2.73 7.57
CA THR A 152 -14.94 3.65 7.62
C THR A 152 -14.56 5.09 7.32
N ASP A 153 -13.26 5.40 7.16
CA ASP A 153 -12.74 6.73 6.90
C ASP A 153 -11.89 6.77 5.61
N PHE A 154 -12.38 7.50 4.62
CA PHE A 154 -11.74 7.75 3.33
C PHE A 154 -11.18 9.18 3.21
N SER A 155 -11.15 9.96 4.29
CA SER A 155 -10.69 11.36 4.29
C SER A 155 -9.24 11.52 3.80
N GLY A 156 -8.42 10.49 3.95
CA GLY A 156 -7.06 10.46 3.43
C GLY A 156 -6.96 10.57 1.90
N LEU A 157 -8.05 10.33 1.16
CA LEU A 157 -8.06 10.45 -0.31
C LEU A 157 -8.61 11.79 -0.83
N LYS A 158 -9.06 12.69 0.05
CA LYS A 158 -9.71 13.96 -0.35
C LYS A 158 -8.88 14.80 -1.31
N ASN A 159 -7.56 14.83 -1.13
CA ASN A 159 -6.66 15.63 -1.96
C ASN A 159 -6.46 15.06 -3.37
N ALA A 160 -6.71 13.77 -3.57
CA ALA A 160 -6.60 13.07 -4.84
C ALA A 160 -7.90 13.09 -5.67
N LEU A 161 -9.05 13.41 -5.06
CA LEU A 161 -10.35 13.39 -5.76
C LEU A 161 -10.39 14.24 -7.02
N PRO A 162 -9.75 15.45 -7.09
CA PRO A 162 -9.74 16.26 -8.32
C PRO A 162 -9.09 15.55 -9.53
N SER A 163 -8.28 14.51 -9.32
CA SER A 163 -7.66 13.72 -10.40
C SER A 163 -8.52 12.55 -10.88
N LEU A 164 -9.64 12.26 -10.20
CA LEU A 164 -10.50 11.11 -10.44
C LEU A 164 -11.82 11.49 -11.11
N SER A 165 -12.54 10.48 -11.58
CA SER A 165 -13.90 10.56 -12.12
C SER A 165 -14.70 9.33 -11.66
N ALA A 166 -16.02 9.36 -11.82
CA ALA A 166 -16.93 8.32 -11.35
C ALA A 166 -16.59 6.92 -11.89
N ASP A 167 -16.19 6.82 -13.15
CA ASP A 167 -15.80 5.56 -13.82
C ASP A 167 -14.47 4.98 -13.31
N LYS A 168 -13.69 5.77 -12.58
CA LYS A 168 -12.41 5.39 -11.97
C LYS A 168 -12.49 5.13 -10.46
N TRP A 169 -13.69 5.23 -9.89
CA TRP A 169 -13.94 5.02 -8.46
C TRP A 169 -14.63 3.68 -8.22
N ASN A 170 -13.90 2.68 -7.74
CA ASN A 170 -14.42 1.35 -7.42
C ASN A 170 -14.13 1.01 -5.95
N VAL A 171 -15.14 1.18 -5.10
CA VAL A 171 -15.05 0.95 -3.65
C VAL A 171 -16.16 0.01 -3.22
N SER A 172 -15.81 -1.16 -2.64
CA SER A 172 -16.81 -2.15 -2.24
C SER A 172 -16.31 -3.13 -1.18
N GLY A 173 -17.21 -3.70 -0.39
CA GLY A 173 -16.89 -4.72 0.61
C GLY A 173 -16.13 -4.20 1.82
N ASN A 174 -16.09 -2.88 2.04
CA ASN A 174 -15.47 -2.23 3.19
C ASN A 174 -16.49 -1.96 4.29
N GLY A 175 -16.06 -1.46 5.44
CA GLY A 175 -16.94 -1.03 6.52
C GLY A 175 -17.83 0.16 6.13
N TYR A 176 -17.35 1.00 5.24
CA TYR A 176 -18.09 2.04 4.52
C TYR A 176 -17.69 1.99 3.03
N ASN A 177 -18.65 2.21 2.15
CA ASN A 177 -18.43 2.16 0.69
C ASN A 177 -19.06 3.41 0.08
N PRO A 178 -18.41 4.59 0.18
CA PRO A 178 -18.97 5.82 -0.38
C PRO A 178 -19.09 5.72 -1.90
N THR A 179 -20.24 6.13 -2.43
CA THR A 179 -20.41 6.33 -3.86
C THR A 179 -19.57 7.53 -4.33
N TRP A 180 -19.42 7.68 -5.64
CA TRP A 180 -18.73 8.86 -6.20
C TRP A 180 -19.39 10.17 -5.78
N GLU A 181 -20.72 10.23 -5.78
CA GLU A 181 -21.49 11.39 -5.37
C GLU A 181 -21.26 11.72 -3.89
N GLN A 182 -21.27 10.70 -3.03
CA GLN A 182 -21.03 10.88 -1.59
C GLN A 182 -19.63 11.40 -1.30
N ILE A 183 -18.59 10.76 -1.89
CA ILE A 183 -17.20 11.15 -1.61
C ILE A 183 -16.90 12.57 -2.13
N THR A 184 -17.46 12.96 -3.28
CA THR A 184 -17.31 14.32 -3.83
C THR A 184 -18.14 15.36 -3.09
N ALA A 185 -19.21 14.97 -2.41
CA ALA A 185 -19.97 15.82 -1.50
C ALA A 185 -19.30 16.02 -0.13
N GLY A 186 -18.15 15.35 0.12
CA GLY A 186 -17.41 15.44 1.39
C GLY A 186 -17.83 14.43 2.43
N GLU A 187 -18.62 13.41 2.07
CA GLU A 187 -19.02 12.33 2.97
C GLU A 187 -17.90 11.28 3.08
N TYR A 188 -16.76 11.67 3.63
CA TYR A 188 -15.58 10.82 3.72
C TYR A 188 -15.67 9.75 4.78
N VAL A 189 -16.42 9.99 5.84
CA VAL A 189 -16.52 9.12 7.01
C VAL A 189 -17.92 8.55 7.09
N LYS A 190 -18.00 7.28 7.50
CA LYS A 190 -19.30 6.61 7.72
C LYS A 190 -20.13 7.40 8.73
N PRO A 191 -21.39 7.75 8.40
CA PRO A 191 -22.33 8.37 9.33
C PRO A 191 -22.59 7.53 10.58
#